data_cdbf5db996ffe47b4f78cce5438b0c09
#
_entry.id   cdbf5db996ffe47b4f78cce5438b0c09
#
_cell.length_a   1.000
_cell.length_b   1.000
_cell.length_c   1.000
_cell.angle_alpha   90.00
_cell.angle_beta   90.00
_cell.angle_gamma   90.00
#
_symmetry.space_group_name_H-M   'P 1'
#
loop_
_entity.id
_entity.type
_entity.pdbx_description
1 polymer ?
#
loop_
_entity_poly.entity_id
_entity_poly.type
_entity_poly.pdbx_seq_one_letter_code
_entity_poly.pdbx_strand_id
1 'polypeptide(L)'
;VDRIGYRASMIIAPALSAGGLILLTILPDLLPVPFIGILISVMIYAIGGGLLEVLVSPVVEACPSENKEKAMSMLHSFYSWGFAGVVLISTLFFHLAGIENWRVLAVIWSLLPICNAFVFMKVPIAKLIDEGESGMKLKDLFRMKIFWVLMIMMLCAGASEQAVSQWASTFAEKGLGISKMLGDLAGPMAFALLMGLSRLFYGKYGDRIHLKRFMGCSTCLCILSY
;
A
#
# COMPACT_ATOMS: atom_id res chain seq x y z
N VAL A 1 -2.58 -1.32 -19.02
CA VAL A 1 -1.26 -1.95 -19.07
C VAL A 1 -1.03 -2.57 -20.42
N ASP A 2 -1.93 -3.43 -20.90
CA ASP A 2 -1.79 -4.18 -22.17
C ASP A 2 -1.58 -3.28 -23.40
N ARG A 3 -2.10 -2.05 -23.38
CA ARG A 3 -1.95 -1.09 -24.49
C ARG A 3 -0.74 -0.17 -24.39
N ILE A 4 -0.37 0.22 -23.18
CA ILE A 4 0.71 1.21 -22.93
C ILE A 4 2.01 0.55 -22.44
N GLY A 5 1.95 -0.73 -22.08
CA GLY A 5 3.07 -1.49 -21.60
C GLY A 5 3.37 -1.29 -20.09
N TYR A 6 4.03 -2.26 -19.50
CA TYR A 6 4.35 -2.25 -18.07
C TYR A 6 5.29 -1.10 -17.68
N ARG A 7 6.32 -0.81 -18.49
CA ARG A 7 7.26 0.29 -18.20
C ARG A 7 6.56 1.63 -18.10
N ALA A 8 5.72 1.97 -19.08
CA ALA A 8 4.99 3.24 -19.06
C ALA A 8 4.04 3.30 -17.86
N SER A 9 3.34 2.20 -17.54
CA SER A 9 2.46 2.12 -16.39
C SER A 9 3.22 2.30 -15.07
N MET A 10 4.42 1.71 -14.92
CA MET A 10 5.29 1.86 -13.75
C MET A 10 5.85 3.27 -13.57
N ILE A 11 5.93 4.07 -14.65
CA ILE A 11 6.33 5.49 -14.59
C ILE A 11 5.13 6.38 -14.28
N ILE A 12 3.97 6.11 -14.91
CA ILE A 12 2.74 6.88 -14.74
C ILE A 12 2.22 6.75 -13.30
N ALA A 13 2.29 5.57 -12.70
CA ALA A 13 1.77 5.31 -11.36
C ALA A 13 2.42 6.23 -10.28
N PRO A 14 3.74 6.28 -10.11
CA PRO A 14 4.35 7.18 -9.16
C PRO A 14 4.22 8.65 -9.58
N ALA A 15 4.18 8.97 -10.88
CA ALA A 15 3.93 10.34 -11.33
C ALA A 15 2.53 10.85 -10.90
N LEU A 16 1.50 10.01 -11.00
CA LEU A 16 0.17 10.32 -10.47
C LEU A 16 0.18 10.49 -8.95
N SER A 17 0.88 9.60 -8.23
CA SER A 17 1.01 9.71 -6.78
C SER A 17 1.69 11.02 -6.36
N ALA A 18 2.78 11.39 -7.02
CA ALA A 18 3.47 12.65 -6.78
C ALA A 18 2.59 13.87 -7.12
N GLY A 19 1.96 13.82 -8.29
CA GLY A 19 1.04 14.88 -8.74
C GLY A 19 -0.11 15.09 -7.76
N GLY A 20 -0.73 14.01 -7.29
CA GLY A 20 -1.80 14.08 -6.30
C GLY A 20 -1.36 14.68 -4.96
N LEU A 21 -0.16 14.32 -4.46
CA LEU A 21 0.40 14.91 -3.23
C LEU A 21 0.72 16.40 -3.39
N ILE A 22 1.23 16.82 -4.55
CA ILE A 22 1.47 18.24 -4.85
C ILE A 22 0.13 18.99 -4.99
N LEU A 23 -0.83 18.44 -5.73
CA LEU A 23 -2.17 19.03 -5.87
C LEU A 23 -2.88 19.20 -4.53
N LEU A 24 -2.66 18.28 -3.58
CA LEU A 24 -3.21 18.36 -2.23
C LEU A 24 -2.78 19.65 -1.51
N THR A 25 -1.62 20.19 -1.83
CA THR A 25 -1.12 21.44 -1.23
C THR A 25 -1.68 22.71 -1.85
N ILE A 26 -2.20 22.62 -3.08
CA ILE A 26 -2.58 23.78 -3.91
C ILE A 26 -4.10 23.81 -4.14
N LEU A 27 -4.71 22.70 -4.50
CA LEU A 27 -6.08 22.62 -4.98
C LEU A 27 -7.14 23.05 -3.96
N PRO A 28 -6.96 22.79 -2.64
CA PRO A 28 -7.91 23.26 -1.63
C PRO A 28 -8.05 24.79 -1.56
N ASP A 29 -7.00 25.53 -1.93
CA ASP A 29 -7.04 27.00 -1.92
C ASP A 29 -7.57 27.59 -3.23
N LEU A 30 -7.47 26.83 -4.33
CA LEU A 30 -7.92 27.27 -5.67
C LEU A 30 -9.42 27.06 -5.88
N LEU A 31 -10.05 26.13 -5.16
CA LEU A 31 -11.44 25.78 -5.36
C LEU A 31 -12.34 26.47 -4.33
N PRO A 32 -13.57 26.88 -4.73
CA PRO A 32 -14.53 27.51 -3.82
C PRO A 32 -14.87 26.66 -2.59
N VAL A 33 -14.79 25.34 -2.74
CA VAL A 33 -14.99 24.35 -1.67
C VAL A 33 -13.71 23.59 -1.46
N PRO A 34 -12.90 23.87 -0.41
CA PRO A 34 -11.61 23.21 -0.14
C PRO A 34 -11.69 21.69 -0.09
N PHE A 35 -12.79 21.15 0.43
CA PHE A 35 -13.01 19.70 0.50
C PHE A 35 -12.96 19.01 -0.87
N ILE A 36 -13.50 19.65 -1.91
CA ILE A 36 -13.46 19.10 -3.28
C ILE A 36 -12.01 19.05 -3.77
N GLY A 37 -11.20 20.05 -3.45
CA GLY A 37 -9.78 20.07 -3.77
C GLY A 37 -9.02 18.92 -3.11
N ILE A 38 -9.27 18.67 -1.84
CA ILE A 38 -8.71 17.54 -1.11
C ILE A 38 -9.14 16.23 -1.75
N LEU A 39 -10.45 16.08 -2.02
CA LEU A 39 -11.00 14.83 -2.59
C LEU A 39 -10.37 14.50 -3.94
N ILE A 40 -10.28 15.46 -4.86
CA ILE A 40 -9.66 15.27 -6.18
C ILE A 40 -8.20 14.87 -6.03
N SER A 41 -7.45 15.56 -5.19
CA SER A 41 -6.02 15.30 -4.96
C SER A 41 -5.79 13.90 -4.40
N VAL A 42 -6.59 13.50 -3.41
CA VAL A 42 -6.53 12.16 -2.80
C VAL A 42 -6.92 11.09 -3.81
N MET A 43 -7.94 11.32 -4.66
CA MET A 43 -8.29 10.37 -5.71
C MET A 43 -7.15 10.16 -6.72
N ILE A 44 -6.48 11.23 -7.15
CA ILE A 44 -5.35 11.13 -8.09
C ILE A 44 -4.20 10.36 -7.44
N TYR A 45 -3.83 10.70 -6.23
CA TYR A 45 -2.77 10.02 -5.48
C TYR A 45 -3.11 8.54 -5.22
N ALA A 46 -4.35 8.23 -4.86
CA ALA A 46 -4.81 6.87 -4.58
C ALA A 46 -4.82 5.99 -5.87
N ILE A 47 -5.23 6.56 -7.01
CA ILE A 47 -5.15 5.86 -8.31
C ILE A 47 -3.69 5.52 -8.62
N GLY A 48 -2.77 6.47 -8.42
CA GLY A 48 -1.34 6.23 -8.62
C GLY A 48 -0.79 5.13 -7.72
N GLY A 49 -1.10 5.19 -6.42
CA GLY A 49 -0.69 4.19 -5.43
C GLY A 49 -1.25 2.81 -5.72
N GLY A 50 -2.56 2.70 -5.98
CA GLY A 50 -3.20 1.43 -6.33
C GLY A 50 -2.68 0.83 -7.64
N LEU A 51 -2.40 1.65 -8.64
CA LEU A 51 -1.80 1.18 -9.89
C LEU A 51 -0.39 0.62 -9.64
N LEU A 52 0.42 1.27 -8.82
CA LEU A 52 1.75 0.79 -8.47
C LEU A 52 1.68 -0.54 -7.71
N GLU A 53 0.78 -0.66 -6.74
CA GLU A 53 0.58 -1.87 -5.95
C GLU A 53 0.23 -3.09 -6.82
N VAL A 54 -0.68 -2.91 -7.77
CA VAL A 54 -1.09 -3.97 -8.72
C VAL A 54 0.05 -4.35 -9.68
N LEU A 55 0.92 -3.41 -10.05
CA LEU A 55 1.98 -3.65 -11.03
C LEU A 55 3.23 -4.28 -10.44
N VAL A 56 3.56 -3.97 -9.18
CA VAL A 56 4.82 -4.41 -8.56
C VAL A 56 4.86 -5.94 -8.36
N SER A 57 3.75 -6.54 -7.94
CA SER A 57 3.68 -7.99 -7.71
C SER A 57 3.95 -8.83 -8.95
N PRO A 58 3.30 -8.61 -10.12
CA PRO A 58 3.64 -9.32 -11.35
C PRO A 58 5.09 -9.09 -11.82
N VAL A 59 5.63 -7.88 -11.63
CA VAL A 59 7.02 -7.58 -12.00
C VAL A 59 7.99 -8.41 -11.17
N VAL A 60 7.77 -8.54 -9.85
CA VAL A 60 8.61 -9.38 -8.98
C VAL A 60 8.44 -10.85 -9.31
N GLU A 61 7.23 -11.29 -9.67
CA GLU A 61 6.97 -12.68 -10.08
C GLU A 61 7.66 -13.04 -11.40
N ALA A 62 7.78 -12.09 -12.33
CA ALA A 62 8.52 -12.29 -13.59
C ALA A 62 10.04 -12.31 -13.40
N CYS A 63 10.57 -11.81 -12.29
CA CYS A 63 12.00 -11.87 -12.00
C CYS A 63 12.44 -13.33 -11.75
N PRO A 64 13.61 -13.73 -12.26
CA PRO A 64 14.16 -15.06 -11.98
C PRO A 64 14.41 -15.20 -10.47
N SER A 65 13.73 -16.13 -9.83
CA SER A 65 13.86 -16.45 -8.41
C SER A 65 13.64 -17.94 -8.18
N GLU A 66 14.47 -18.53 -7.34
CA GLU A 66 14.35 -19.95 -6.95
C GLU A 66 13.09 -20.19 -6.08
N ASN A 67 12.66 -19.19 -5.33
CA ASN A 67 11.46 -19.26 -4.47
C ASN A 67 10.63 -17.99 -4.59
N LYS A 68 9.60 -18.04 -5.43
CA LYS A 68 8.73 -16.90 -5.72
C LYS A 68 7.86 -16.49 -4.54
N GLU A 69 7.38 -17.45 -3.72
CA GLU A 69 6.60 -17.16 -2.53
C GLU A 69 7.39 -16.32 -1.52
N LYS A 70 8.66 -16.66 -1.35
CA LYS A 70 9.57 -15.93 -0.48
C LYS A 70 9.85 -14.52 -0.99
N ALA A 71 10.09 -14.36 -2.29
CA ALA A 71 10.28 -13.05 -2.92
C ALA A 71 9.03 -12.17 -2.74
N MET A 72 7.83 -12.71 -2.92
CA MET A 72 6.56 -12.00 -2.70
C MET A 72 6.34 -11.62 -1.24
N SER A 73 6.61 -12.53 -0.30
CA SER A 73 6.52 -12.22 1.13
C SER A 73 7.48 -11.10 1.54
N MET A 74 8.69 -11.11 0.98
CA MET A 74 9.69 -10.07 1.20
C MET A 74 9.25 -8.72 0.60
N LEU A 75 8.71 -8.71 -0.61
CA LEU A 75 8.15 -7.51 -1.25
C LEU A 75 7.09 -6.85 -0.35
N HIS A 76 6.12 -7.63 0.10
CA HIS A 76 5.07 -7.11 0.97
C HIS A 76 5.56 -6.72 2.38
N SER A 77 6.68 -7.27 2.83
CA SER A 77 7.36 -6.83 4.05
C SER A 77 7.87 -5.39 3.92
N PHE A 78 8.47 -5.03 2.77
CA PHE A 78 8.92 -3.66 2.52
C PHE A 78 7.78 -2.63 2.58
N TYR A 79 6.58 -2.98 2.11
CA TYR A 79 5.39 -2.13 2.28
C TYR A 79 5.14 -1.81 3.76
N SER A 80 5.18 -2.81 4.63
CA SER A 80 4.95 -2.64 6.06
C SER A 80 6.01 -1.78 6.74
N TRP A 81 7.28 -1.97 6.39
CA TRP A 81 8.38 -1.14 6.88
C TRP A 81 8.27 0.31 6.39
N GLY A 82 7.90 0.49 5.12
CA GLY A 82 7.63 1.81 4.55
C GLY A 82 6.49 2.51 5.29
N PHE A 83 5.40 1.80 5.56
CA PHE A 83 4.27 2.33 6.32
C PHE A 83 4.69 2.76 7.74
N ALA A 84 5.40 1.90 8.48
CA ALA A 84 5.92 2.24 9.79
C ALA A 84 6.84 3.48 9.76
N GLY A 85 7.72 3.56 8.76
CA GLY A 85 8.61 4.71 8.56
C GLY A 85 7.85 6.01 8.28
N VAL A 86 6.82 5.95 7.42
CA VAL A 86 5.97 7.11 7.11
C VAL A 86 5.25 7.60 8.37
N VAL A 87 4.66 6.69 9.15
CA VAL A 87 3.98 7.08 10.40
C VAL A 87 4.97 7.72 11.36
N LEU A 88 6.12 7.08 11.61
CA LEU A 88 7.12 7.61 12.52
C LEU A 88 7.61 9.01 12.12
N ILE A 89 8.04 9.15 10.86
CA ILE A 89 8.59 10.43 10.36
C ILE A 89 7.51 11.51 10.38
N SER A 90 6.28 11.20 9.96
CA SER A 90 5.19 12.17 9.95
C SER A 90 4.79 12.58 11.38
N THR A 91 4.74 11.65 12.32
CA THR A 91 4.45 11.94 13.74
C THR A 91 5.54 12.82 14.35
N LEU A 92 6.81 12.52 14.10
CA LEU A 92 7.93 13.35 14.55
C LEU A 92 7.92 14.74 13.91
N PHE A 93 7.63 14.82 12.61
CA PHE A 93 7.52 16.09 11.90
C PHE A 93 6.43 16.97 12.53
N PHE A 94 5.24 16.43 12.75
CA PHE A 94 4.15 17.21 13.37
C PHE A 94 4.42 17.57 14.83
N HIS A 95 5.15 16.73 15.56
CA HIS A 95 5.56 17.06 16.92
C HIS A 95 6.55 18.23 16.97
N LEU A 96 7.47 18.31 16.00
CA LEU A 96 8.51 19.34 15.95
C LEU A 96 8.06 20.62 15.24
N ALA A 97 7.35 20.48 14.12
CA ALA A 97 7.01 21.58 13.22
C ALA A 97 5.57 22.08 13.36
N GLY A 98 4.71 21.35 14.10
CA GLY A 98 3.29 21.66 14.21
C GLY A 98 2.45 21.10 13.06
N ILE A 99 1.16 20.88 13.32
CA ILE A 99 0.22 20.28 12.38
C ILE A 99 -0.13 21.22 11.21
N GLU A 100 0.01 22.53 11.41
CA GLU A 100 -0.21 23.56 10.40
C GLU A 100 0.73 23.43 9.20
N ASN A 101 1.90 22.78 9.39
CA ASN A 101 2.89 22.56 8.34
C ASN A 101 2.66 21.29 7.51
N TRP A 102 1.45 20.72 7.54
CA TRP A 102 1.12 19.49 6.81
C TRP A 102 1.39 19.58 5.30
N ARG A 103 1.29 20.77 4.70
CA ARG A 103 1.59 21.00 3.27
C ARG A 103 3.06 20.77 2.96
N VAL A 104 3.95 21.21 3.83
CA VAL A 104 5.40 20.98 3.70
C VAL A 104 5.68 19.49 3.73
N LEU A 105 5.04 18.77 4.66
CA LEU A 105 5.18 17.32 4.76
C LEU A 105 4.67 16.61 3.49
N ALA A 106 3.54 17.05 2.93
CA ALA A 106 3.01 16.48 1.68
C ALA A 106 3.99 16.67 0.50
N VAL A 107 4.65 17.83 0.39
CA VAL A 107 5.69 18.09 -0.61
C VAL A 107 6.91 17.19 -0.37
N ILE A 108 7.36 17.03 0.88
CA ILE A 108 8.47 16.14 1.21
C ILE A 108 8.14 14.70 0.79
N TRP A 109 6.94 14.21 1.11
CA TRP A 109 6.51 12.87 0.69
C TRP A 109 6.36 12.72 -0.82
N SER A 110 6.06 13.79 -1.56
CA SER A 110 5.99 13.73 -3.02
C SER A 110 7.34 13.46 -3.71
N LEU A 111 8.46 13.75 -3.03
CA LEU A 111 9.80 13.48 -3.56
C LEU A 111 10.06 11.99 -3.78
N LEU A 112 9.54 11.12 -2.91
CA LEU A 112 9.73 9.67 -3.04
C LEU A 112 9.14 9.11 -4.35
N PRO A 113 7.87 9.33 -4.69
CA PRO A 113 7.33 8.87 -5.96
C PRO A 113 7.94 9.58 -7.17
N ILE A 114 8.40 10.83 -7.05
CA ILE A 114 9.16 11.50 -8.11
C ILE A 114 10.46 10.74 -8.38
N CYS A 115 11.25 10.46 -7.33
CA CYS A 115 12.47 9.66 -7.46
C CYS A 115 12.19 8.27 -8.05
N ASN A 116 11.13 7.61 -7.61
CA ASN A 116 10.69 6.32 -8.15
C ASN A 116 10.39 6.39 -9.65
N ALA A 117 9.69 7.43 -10.12
CA ALA A 117 9.41 7.61 -11.54
C ALA A 117 10.71 7.69 -12.36
N PHE A 118 11.71 8.43 -11.88
CA PHE A 118 13.02 8.51 -12.53
C PHE A 118 13.78 7.19 -12.51
N VAL A 119 13.70 6.42 -11.43
CA VAL A 119 14.33 5.10 -11.33
C VAL A 119 13.69 4.15 -12.35
N PHE A 120 12.36 4.10 -12.46
CA PHE A 120 11.66 3.23 -13.40
C PHE A 120 11.89 3.59 -14.88
N MET A 121 12.31 4.81 -15.19
CA MET A 121 12.75 5.15 -16.53
C MET A 121 14.06 4.43 -16.93
N LYS A 122 14.91 4.10 -15.96
CA LYS A 122 16.26 3.54 -16.20
C LYS A 122 16.35 2.03 -15.94
N VAL A 123 15.55 1.51 -14.98
CA VAL A 123 15.62 0.09 -14.61
C VAL A 123 15.03 -0.80 -15.71
N PRO A 124 15.69 -1.88 -16.11
CA PRO A 124 15.11 -2.87 -17.02
C PRO A 124 13.98 -3.61 -16.31
N ILE A 125 12.81 -3.67 -16.95
CA ILE A 125 11.64 -4.42 -16.47
C ILE A 125 11.55 -5.68 -17.33
N ALA A 126 11.52 -6.86 -16.70
CA ALA A 126 11.35 -8.13 -17.38
C ALA A 126 10.00 -8.15 -18.15
N LYS A 127 9.99 -8.80 -19.33
CA LYS A 127 8.73 -9.03 -20.06
C LYS A 127 7.87 -9.98 -19.23
N LEU A 128 6.64 -9.57 -18.94
CA LEU A 128 5.70 -10.36 -18.14
C LEU A 128 4.82 -11.29 -18.99
N ILE A 129 4.71 -10.99 -20.27
CA ILE A 129 3.93 -11.76 -21.25
C ILE A 129 4.83 -12.01 -22.45
N ASP A 130 4.95 -13.26 -22.88
CA ASP A 130 5.69 -13.62 -24.08
C ASP A 130 4.98 -13.14 -25.33
N GLU A 131 5.73 -12.86 -26.38
CA GLU A 131 5.20 -12.36 -27.65
C GLU A 131 4.29 -13.42 -28.29
N GLY A 132 2.98 -13.15 -28.29
CA GLY A 132 1.96 -14.05 -28.84
C GLY A 132 0.98 -14.59 -27.81
N GLU A 133 1.21 -14.45 -26.53
CA GLU A 133 0.23 -14.77 -25.50
C GLU A 133 -0.68 -13.55 -25.22
N SER A 134 -1.99 -13.76 -25.34
CA SER A 134 -2.97 -12.77 -24.92
C SER A 134 -3.50 -13.13 -23.55
N GLY A 135 -3.52 -12.15 -22.63
CA GLY A 135 -4.13 -12.32 -21.33
C GLY A 135 -5.62 -12.68 -21.42
N MET A 136 -6.17 -13.26 -20.36
CA MET A 136 -7.59 -13.60 -20.27
C MET A 136 -8.46 -12.36 -20.46
N LYS A 137 -9.54 -12.46 -21.25
CA LYS A 137 -10.49 -11.37 -21.40
C LYS A 137 -11.24 -11.13 -20.09
N LEU A 138 -11.44 -9.86 -19.73
CA LEU A 138 -12.18 -9.46 -18.52
C LEU A 138 -13.56 -10.15 -18.42
N LYS A 139 -14.27 -10.35 -19.54
CA LYS A 139 -15.57 -11.02 -19.55
C LYS A 139 -15.48 -12.47 -19.09
N ASP A 140 -14.41 -13.16 -19.42
CA ASP A 140 -14.20 -14.55 -19.05
C ASP A 140 -13.80 -14.64 -17.57
N LEU A 141 -12.98 -13.70 -17.10
CA LEU A 141 -12.62 -13.57 -15.67
C LEU A 141 -13.89 -13.37 -14.81
N PHE A 142 -14.78 -12.45 -15.18
CA PHE A 142 -16.03 -12.22 -14.42
C PHE A 142 -17.01 -13.41 -14.43
N ARG A 143 -16.86 -14.36 -15.35
CA ARG A 143 -17.68 -15.60 -15.38
C ARG A 143 -17.16 -16.67 -14.43
N MET A 144 -15.92 -16.56 -13.94
CA MET A 144 -15.32 -17.55 -13.06
C MET A 144 -15.83 -17.38 -11.62
N LYS A 145 -16.44 -18.42 -11.05
CA LYS A 145 -16.89 -18.39 -9.65
C LYS A 145 -15.74 -18.15 -8.67
N ILE A 146 -14.58 -18.75 -8.95
CA ILE A 146 -13.38 -18.59 -8.10
C ILE A 146 -12.93 -17.13 -8.03
N PHE A 147 -13.08 -16.34 -9.11
CA PHE A 147 -12.78 -14.93 -9.11
C PHE A 147 -13.59 -14.19 -8.04
N TRP A 148 -14.90 -14.41 -7.96
CA TRP A 148 -15.75 -13.74 -6.98
C TRP A 148 -15.46 -14.18 -5.55
N VAL A 149 -15.14 -15.45 -5.33
CA VAL A 149 -14.72 -15.94 -4.01
C VAL A 149 -13.45 -15.23 -3.55
N LEU A 150 -12.44 -15.14 -4.42
CA LEU A 150 -11.18 -14.45 -4.12
C LEU A 150 -11.40 -12.94 -3.90
N MET A 151 -12.27 -12.31 -4.70
CA MET A 151 -12.63 -10.90 -4.52
C MET A 151 -13.27 -10.62 -3.16
N ILE A 152 -14.22 -11.46 -2.74
CA ILE A 152 -14.88 -11.33 -1.42
C ILE A 152 -13.86 -11.55 -0.30
N MET A 153 -12.99 -12.57 -0.42
CA MET A 153 -11.94 -12.81 0.57
C MET A 153 -10.98 -11.61 0.69
N MET A 154 -10.54 -11.03 -0.43
CA MET A 154 -9.70 -9.84 -0.44
C MET A 154 -10.40 -8.63 0.17
N LEU A 155 -11.69 -8.44 -0.15
CA LEU A 155 -12.48 -7.35 0.44
C LEU A 155 -12.60 -7.49 1.96
N CYS A 156 -12.90 -8.69 2.45
CA CYS A 156 -13.00 -8.95 3.90
C CYS A 156 -11.66 -8.75 4.61
N ALA A 157 -10.57 -9.26 4.04
CA ALA A 157 -9.23 -9.13 4.61
C ALA A 157 -8.80 -7.65 4.65
N GLY A 158 -8.96 -6.93 3.54
CA GLY A 158 -8.61 -5.51 3.47
C GLY A 158 -9.48 -4.63 4.37
N ALA A 159 -10.78 -4.92 4.47
CA ALA A 159 -11.69 -4.18 5.36
C ALA A 159 -11.30 -4.36 6.84
N SER A 160 -10.99 -5.59 7.26
CA SER A 160 -10.52 -5.87 8.61
C SER A 160 -9.21 -5.16 8.93
N GLU A 161 -8.23 -5.22 8.02
CA GLU A 161 -6.94 -4.55 8.17
C GLU A 161 -7.10 -3.03 8.28
N GLN A 162 -7.84 -2.42 7.36
CA GLN A 162 -8.00 -0.97 7.29
C GLN A 162 -8.85 -0.41 8.44
N ALA A 163 -9.87 -1.13 8.89
CA ALA A 163 -10.71 -0.68 10.00
C ALA A 163 -9.89 -0.44 11.28
N VAL A 164 -8.99 -1.35 11.61
CA VAL A 164 -8.13 -1.19 12.81
C VAL A 164 -7.04 -0.17 12.56
N SER A 165 -6.29 -0.28 11.46
CA SER A 165 -5.12 0.57 11.22
C SER A 165 -5.47 2.05 11.10
N GLN A 166 -6.60 2.39 10.47
CA GLN A 166 -7.02 3.79 10.29
C GLN A 166 -7.61 4.42 11.54
N TRP A 167 -8.31 3.64 12.36
CA TRP A 167 -9.04 4.19 13.50
C TRP A 167 -8.31 4.03 14.85
N ALA A 168 -7.27 3.19 14.92
CA ALA A 168 -6.57 2.89 16.17
C ALA A 168 -6.03 4.13 16.88
N SER A 169 -5.39 5.06 16.16
CA SER A 169 -4.87 6.30 16.76
C SER A 169 -6.00 7.20 17.28
N THR A 170 -7.05 7.39 16.48
CA THR A 170 -8.20 8.22 16.87
C THR A 170 -8.95 7.62 18.06
N PHE A 171 -9.09 6.30 18.10
CA PHE A 171 -9.69 5.58 19.23
C PHE A 171 -8.84 5.75 20.49
N ALA A 172 -7.52 5.61 20.39
CA ALA A 172 -6.61 5.80 21.51
C ALA A 172 -6.67 7.23 22.07
N GLU A 173 -6.70 8.23 21.20
CA GLU A 173 -6.80 9.63 21.58
C GLU A 173 -8.15 9.96 22.23
N LYS A 174 -9.26 9.65 21.56
CA LYS A 174 -10.61 10.09 21.99
C LYS A 174 -11.26 9.12 22.98
N GLY A 175 -10.97 7.82 22.88
CA GLY A 175 -11.57 6.80 23.74
C GLY A 175 -10.79 6.53 25.02
N LEU A 176 -9.45 6.54 24.95
CA LEU A 176 -8.57 6.23 26.07
C LEU A 176 -7.86 7.46 26.66
N GLY A 177 -8.02 8.65 26.07
CA GLY A 177 -7.37 9.87 26.53
C GLY A 177 -5.84 9.89 26.40
N ILE A 178 -5.29 9.04 25.53
CA ILE A 178 -3.85 8.96 25.26
C ILE A 178 -3.46 10.09 24.30
N SER A 179 -2.23 10.62 24.44
CA SER A 179 -1.76 11.66 23.54
C SER A 179 -1.74 11.14 22.09
N LYS A 180 -2.02 12.02 21.12
CA LYS A 180 -2.04 11.67 19.69
C LYS A 180 -0.74 10.99 19.24
N MET A 181 0.41 11.51 19.69
CA MET A 181 1.71 10.92 19.39
C MET A 181 1.80 9.45 19.85
N LEU A 182 1.41 9.16 21.08
CA LEU A 182 1.40 7.79 21.58
C LEU A 182 0.37 6.93 20.85
N GLY A 183 -0.79 7.47 20.49
CA GLY A 183 -1.81 6.81 19.70
C GLY A 183 -1.29 6.41 18.31
N ASP A 184 -0.57 7.29 17.62
CA ASP A 184 0.04 7.01 16.31
C ASP A 184 1.13 5.94 16.40
N LEU A 185 1.97 5.99 17.43
CA LEU A 185 3.06 5.03 17.63
C LEU A 185 2.55 3.66 18.08
N ALA A 186 1.62 3.62 19.04
CA ALA A 186 1.08 2.37 19.59
C ALA A 186 0.02 1.71 18.70
N GLY A 187 -0.68 2.46 17.86
CA GLY A 187 -1.67 1.96 16.91
C GLY A 187 -1.05 1.65 15.54
N PRO A 188 -1.11 2.59 14.59
CA PRO A 188 -0.71 2.33 13.19
C PRO A 188 0.74 1.88 13.04
N MET A 189 1.68 2.48 13.77
CA MET A 189 3.09 2.10 13.66
C MET A 189 3.35 0.71 14.23
N ALA A 190 2.84 0.39 15.42
CA ALA A 190 2.99 -0.94 16.00
C ALA A 190 2.36 -2.02 15.13
N PHE A 191 1.16 -1.74 14.57
CA PHE A 191 0.51 -2.62 13.60
C PHE A 191 1.41 -2.89 12.38
N ALA A 192 1.97 -1.85 11.77
CA ALA A 192 2.85 -1.98 10.61
C ALA A 192 4.13 -2.77 10.92
N LEU A 193 4.73 -2.54 12.09
CA LEU A 193 5.92 -3.29 12.54
C LEU A 193 5.61 -4.78 12.73
N LEU A 194 4.51 -5.10 13.41
CA LEU A 194 4.09 -6.50 13.62
C LEU A 194 3.76 -7.19 12.29
N MET A 195 3.11 -6.49 11.37
CA MET A 195 2.84 -6.98 10.02
C MET A 195 4.15 -7.27 9.26
N GLY A 196 5.09 -6.32 9.26
CA GLY A 196 6.40 -6.48 8.62
C GLY A 196 7.19 -7.65 9.19
N LEU A 197 7.25 -7.76 10.52
CA LEU A 197 7.91 -8.86 11.23
C LEU A 197 7.28 -10.22 10.90
N SER A 198 5.95 -10.32 10.89
CA SER A 198 5.24 -11.56 10.56
C SER A 198 5.51 -12.03 9.12
N ARG A 199 5.57 -11.09 8.17
CA ARG A 199 5.92 -11.36 6.75
C ARG A 199 7.37 -11.80 6.59
N LEU A 200 8.31 -11.15 7.31
CA LEU A 200 9.71 -11.60 7.33
C LEU A 200 9.85 -12.99 7.96
N PHE A 201 9.14 -13.24 9.05
CA PHE A 201 9.13 -14.55 9.69
C PHE A 201 8.61 -15.63 8.73
N TYR A 202 7.49 -15.40 8.06
CA TYR A 202 6.97 -16.30 7.05
C TYR A 202 7.95 -16.46 5.86
N GLY A 203 8.54 -15.37 5.37
CA GLY A 203 9.54 -15.41 4.30
C GLY A 203 10.77 -16.26 4.66
N LYS A 204 11.15 -16.30 5.95
CA LYS A 204 12.30 -17.09 6.43
C LYS A 204 11.96 -18.55 6.75
N TYR A 205 10.80 -18.81 7.33
CA TYR A 205 10.41 -20.11 7.89
C TYR A 205 9.22 -20.73 7.18
N GLY A 206 8.68 -20.12 6.13
CA GLY A 206 7.45 -20.56 5.43
C GLY A 206 7.50 -21.99 4.93
N ASP A 207 8.67 -22.45 4.48
CA ASP A 207 8.88 -23.84 4.02
C ASP A 207 8.61 -24.90 5.11
N ARG A 208 8.67 -24.49 6.40
CA ARG A 208 8.41 -25.36 7.56
C ARG A 208 6.99 -25.19 8.13
N ILE A 209 6.23 -24.23 7.61
CA ILE A 209 4.92 -23.86 8.11
C ILE A 209 3.84 -24.50 7.24
N HIS A 210 2.92 -25.23 7.85
CA HIS A 210 1.78 -25.79 7.15
C HIS A 210 0.74 -24.67 6.88
N LEU A 211 0.73 -24.13 5.65
CA LEU A 211 -0.03 -22.93 5.26
C LEU A 211 -1.50 -22.96 5.72
N LYS A 212 -2.21 -24.09 5.47
CA LYS A 212 -3.63 -24.22 5.86
C LYS A 212 -3.85 -24.07 7.38
N ARG A 213 -2.98 -24.67 8.20
CA ARG A 213 -3.07 -24.56 9.66
C ARG A 213 -2.74 -23.16 10.13
N PHE A 214 -1.71 -22.57 9.55
CA PHE A 214 -1.31 -21.19 9.87
C PHE A 214 -2.42 -20.18 9.55
N MET A 215 -3.04 -20.28 8.36
CA MET A 215 -4.18 -19.43 7.98
C MET A 215 -5.38 -19.64 8.93
N GLY A 216 -5.71 -20.89 9.27
CA GLY A 216 -6.79 -21.19 10.20
C GLY A 216 -6.56 -20.60 11.59
N CYS A 217 -5.37 -20.78 12.16
CA CYS A 217 -4.99 -20.19 13.45
C CYS A 217 -5.04 -18.65 13.41
N SER A 218 -4.51 -18.04 12.35
CA SER A 218 -4.53 -16.58 12.18
C SER A 218 -5.96 -16.04 12.11
N THR A 219 -6.84 -16.71 11.36
CA THR A 219 -8.26 -16.33 11.27
C THR A 219 -8.97 -16.45 12.62
N CYS A 220 -8.72 -17.53 13.38
CA CYS A 220 -9.28 -17.69 14.73
C CYS A 220 -8.78 -16.59 15.67
N LEU A 221 -7.49 -16.24 15.62
CA LEU A 221 -6.93 -15.15 16.43
C LEU A 221 -7.56 -13.80 16.06
N CYS A 222 -7.77 -13.52 14.78
CA CYS A 222 -8.48 -12.32 14.33
C CYS A 222 -9.90 -12.27 14.91
N ILE A 223 -10.68 -13.34 14.79
CA ILE A 223 -12.06 -13.39 15.33
C ILE A 223 -12.09 -13.16 16.84
N LEU A 224 -11.11 -13.70 17.58
CA LEU A 224 -11.02 -13.53 19.03
C LEU A 224 -10.56 -12.14 19.46
N SER A 225 -9.84 -11.42 18.59
CA SER A 225 -9.32 -10.08 18.89
C SER A 225 -10.32 -8.95 18.58
N TYR A 226 -11.31 -9.20 17.75
CA TYR A 226 -12.43 -8.29 17.44
C TYR A 226 -13.61 -8.49 18.38
#